data_46b899e75e7dd377baed7c22848bc6db
#
_entry.id   46b899e75e7dd377baed7c22848bc6db
#
_cell.length_a   1.000
_cell.length_b   1.000
_cell.length_c   1.000
_cell.angle_alpha   90.00
_cell.angle_beta   90.00
_cell.angle_gamma   90.00
#
_symmetry.space_group_name_H-M   'P 1'
#
loop_
_entity.id
_entity.type
_entity.pdbx_description
1 polymer ?
#
loop_
_entity_poly.entity_id
_entity_poly.type
_entity_poly.pdbx_seq_one_letter_code
_entity_poly.pdbx_strand_id
1 'polypeptide(L)'
;MKSNFFHPLMSNNITKDDLSKVINALKKNIILTQNKKVEEFEKKWSKWLGTKYSVYINSGSSANFITFAYLKSKYPKGGEIIVPPLTWPSDVMAVINNGFKPKFVDISLETLSLDNNKVIKSINKNTKAIFITHAQGFCGISSELIK
;
A
#
# COMPACT_ATOMS: atom_id res chain seq x y z
N MET A 1 15.75 9.82 -30.09
CA MET A 1 16.67 10.31 -29.03
C MET A 1 16.90 9.19 -28.03
N LYS A 2 18.14 8.72 -27.87
CA LYS A 2 18.47 7.81 -26.76
C LYS A 2 18.50 8.66 -25.49
N SER A 3 17.58 8.45 -24.55
CA SER A 3 17.64 9.12 -23.26
C SER A 3 18.84 8.58 -22.48
N ASN A 4 19.77 9.46 -22.13
CA ASN A 4 20.92 9.14 -21.28
C ASN A 4 20.53 9.04 -19.79
N PHE A 5 19.28 8.72 -19.45
CA PHE A 5 18.88 8.55 -18.06
C PHE A 5 19.43 7.22 -17.52
N PHE A 6 20.30 7.32 -16.52
CA PHE A 6 20.89 6.19 -15.83
C PHE A 6 19.86 5.41 -15.01
N HIS A 7 18.81 6.09 -14.54
CA HIS A 7 17.70 5.52 -13.78
C HIS A 7 16.38 5.80 -14.49
N PRO A 8 15.91 4.91 -15.38
CA PRO A 8 14.62 5.09 -16.02
C PRO A 8 13.51 4.96 -14.97
N LEU A 9 12.45 5.74 -15.14
CA LEU A 9 11.28 5.70 -14.27
C LEU A 9 10.64 4.30 -14.23
N MET A 10 10.71 3.58 -15.34
CA MET A 10 10.17 2.23 -15.47
C MET A 10 11.01 1.42 -16.46
N SER A 11 11.21 0.15 -16.16
CA SER A 11 11.74 -0.83 -17.08
C SER A 11 10.74 -1.97 -17.29
N ASN A 12 10.69 -2.52 -18.51
CA ASN A 12 9.83 -3.68 -18.79
C ASN A 12 10.49 -4.95 -18.27
N ASN A 13 9.94 -5.51 -17.20
CA ASN A 13 10.42 -6.75 -16.59
C ASN A 13 9.63 -7.99 -17.05
N ILE A 14 8.64 -7.81 -17.93
CA ILE A 14 7.86 -8.93 -18.48
C ILE A 14 8.71 -9.66 -19.52
N THR A 15 9.04 -10.91 -19.23
CA THR A 15 9.84 -11.76 -20.12
C THR A 15 8.96 -12.41 -21.20
N LYS A 16 9.60 -12.95 -22.25
CA LYS A 16 8.91 -13.76 -23.26
C LYS A 16 8.26 -15.01 -22.65
N ASP A 17 8.89 -15.59 -21.63
CA ASP A 17 8.37 -16.75 -20.90
C ASP A 17 7.08 -16.39 -20.12
N ASP A 18 7.08 -15.25 -19.44
CA ASP A 18 5.88 -14.75 -18.74
C ASP A 18 4.73 -14.57 -19.71
N LEU A 19 4.98 -13.91 -20.84
CA LEU A 19 3.97 -13.71 -21.88
C LEU A 19 3.45 -15.03 -22.44
N SER A 20 4.35 -15.99 -22.72
CA SER A 20 3.97 -17.31 -23.22
C SER A 20 3.08 -18.07 -22.24
N LYS A 21 3.37 -17.98 -20.93
CA LYS A 21 2.55 -18.60 -19.88
C LYS A 21 1.14 -17.99 -19.84
N VAL A 22 1.03 -16.65 -19.95
CA VAL A 22 -0.26 -15.96 -20.01
C VAL A 22 -1.05 -16.38 -21.25
N ILE A 23 -0.45 -16.35 -22.43
CA ILE A 23 -1.08 -16.76 -23.67
C ILE A 23 -1.57 -18.23 -23.60
N ASN A 24 -0.75 -19.12 -23.08
CA ASN A 24 -1.13 -20.52 -22.93
C ASN A 24 -2.26 -20.73 -21.92
N ALA A 25 -2.31 -19.92 -20.87
CA ALA A 25 -3.44 -19.95 -19.93
C ALA A 25 -4.74 -19.48 -20.62
N LEU A 26 -4.70 -18.38 -21.38
CA LEU A 26 -5.85 -17.86 -22.11
C LEU A 26 -6.37 -18.85 -23.16
N LYS A 27 -5.47 -19.53 -23.89
CA LYS A 27 -5.86 -20.56 -24.86
C LYS A 27 -6.60 -21.75 -24.25
N LYS A 28 -6.46 -21.99 -22.95
CA LYS A 28 -7.19 -23.04 -22.23
C LYS A 28 -8.61 -22.65 -21.81
N ASN A 29 -9.12 -21.52 -22.30
CA ASN A 29 -10.45 -21.01 -22.01
C ASN A 29 -10.77 -20.92 -20.51
N ILE A 30 -9.79 -20.40 -19.73
CA ILE A 30 -9.92 -20.22 -18.29
C ILE A 30 -10.91 -19.08 -17.98
N ILE A 31 -11.58 -19.18 -16.85
CA ILE A 31 -12.40 -18.09 -16.32
C ILE A 31 -11.46 -16.96 -15.83
N LEU A 32 -11.65 -15.76 -16.39
CA LEU A 32 -10.80 -14.59 -16.12
C LEU A 32 -11.25 -13.73 -14.93
N THR A 33 -12.18 -14.25 -14.14
CA THR A 33 -12.59 -13.63 -12.87
C THR A 33 -11.76 -14.18 -11.70
N GLN A 34 -12.08 -13.77 -10.48
CA GLN A 34 -11.45 -14.30 -9.26
C GLN A 34 -11.69 -15.82 -9.17
N ASN A 35 -10.64 -16.60 -9.38
CA ASN A 35 -10.69 -18.05 -9.55
C ASN A 35 -9.38 -18.71 -9.08
N LYS A 36 -9.20 -19.99 -9.37
CA LYS A 36 -8.05 -20.82 -8.96
C LYS A 36 -6.68 -20.14 -9.11
N LYS A 37 -6.45 -19.36 -10.17
CA LYS A 37 -5.18 -18.64 -10.36
C LYS A 37 -4.97 -17.54 -9.34
N VAL A 38 -6.02 -16.85 -8.92
CA VAL A 38 -5.97 -15.86 -7.84
C VAL A 38 -5.67 -16.57 -6.51
N GLU A 39 -6.38 -17.67 -6.20
CA GLU A 39 -6.13 -18.44 -4.99
C GLU A 39 -4.68 -18.98 -4.92
N GLU A 40 -4.16 -19.50 -6.04
CA GLU A 40 -2.77 -19.95 -6.14
C GLU A 40 -1.79 -18.80 -5.86
N PHE A 41 -2.06 -17.61 -6.43
CA PHE A 41 -1.25 -16.43 -6.19
C PHE A 41 -1.28 -16.01 -4.73
N GLU A 42 -2.46 -15.88 -4.13
CA GLU A 42 -2.65 -15.48 -2.74
C GLU A 42 -1.91 -16.44 -1.78
N LYS A 43 -2.02 -17.76 -2.01
CA LYS A 43 -1.32 -18.76 -1.21
C LYS A 43 0.21 -18.65 -1.33
N LYS A 44 0.74 -18.48 -2.56
CA LYS A 44 2.17 -18.33 -2.79
C LYS A 44 2.71 -17.02 -2.20
N TRP A 45 1.95 -15.94 -2.36
CA TRP A 45 2.30 -14.64 -1.81
C TRP A 45 2.31 -14.65 -0.29
N SER A 46 1.27 -15.24 0.34
CA SER A 46 1.22 -15.41 1.80
C SER A 46 2.41 -16.19 2.32
N LYS A 47 2.78 -17.30 1.64
CA LYS A 47 3.95 -18.10 2.02
C LYS A 47 5.25 -17.31 1.90
N TRP A 48 5.43 -16.54 0.83
CA TRP A 48 6.62 -15.72 0.60
C TRP A 48 6.73 -14.59 1.62
N LEU A 49 5.62 -13.92 1.93
CA LEU A 49 5.57 -12.79 2.86
C LEU A 49 5.59 -13.23 4.34
N GLY A 50 5.34 -14.51 4.64
CA GLY A 50 5.26 -15.02 6.00
C GLY A 50 3.94 -14.68 6.72
N THR A 51 2.87 -14.37 5.97
CA THR A 51 1.54 -14.08 6.51
C THR A 51 0.61 -15.28 6.37
N LYS A 52 -0.44 -15.35 7.21
CA LYS A 52 -1.42 -16.43 7.14
C LYS A 52 -2.32 -16.32 5.91
N TYR A 53 -2.70 -15.10 5.55
CA TYR A 53 -3.62 -14.82 4.44
C TYR A 53 -3.16 -13.62 3.64
N SER A 54 -3.46 -13.63 2.35
CA SER A 54 -3.35 -12.49 1.45
C SER A 54 -4.60 -12.41 0.60
N VAL A 55 -5.00 -11.21 0.25
CA VAL A 55 -6.15 -10.95 -0.62
C VAL A 55 -5.68 -10.15 -1.81
N TYR A 56 -5.86 -10.71 -3.00
CA TYR A 56 -5.54 -10.02 -4.25
C TYR A 56 -6.68 -9.08 -4.64
N ILE A 57 -6.34 -7.84 -4.96
CA ILE A 57 -7.26 -6.80 -5.37
C ILE A 57 -6.72 -6.01 -6.56
N ASN A 58 -7.58 -5.27 -7.22
CA ASN A 58 -7.31 -4.65 -8.51
C ASN A 58 -6.32 -3.46 -8.48
N SER A 59 -6.12 -2.82 -7.33
CA SER A 59 -5.23 -1.67 -7.21
C SER A 59 -4.81 -1.37 -5.77
N GLY A 60 -3.71 -0.62 -5.59
CA GLY A 60 -3.29 -0.11 -4.29
C GLY A 60 -4.34 0.81 -3.65
N SER A 61 -5.02 1.63 -4.46
CA SER A 61 -6.10 2.49 -3.95
C SER A 61 -7.25 1.68 -3.34
N SER A 62 -7.64 0.57 -3.98
CA SER A 62 -8.63 -0.35 -3.43
C SER A 62 -8.13 -1.05 -2.18
N ALA A 63 -6.83 -1.39 -2.12
CA ALA A 63 -6.19 -1.97 -0.94
C ALA A 63 -6.31 -1.03 0.26
N ASN A 64 -5.93 0.21 0.07
CA ASN A 64 -6.00 1.24 1.11
C ASN A 64 -7.46 1.46 1.56
N PHE A 65 -8.39 1.56 0.60
CA PHE A 65 -9.81 1.72 0.93
C PHE A 65 -10.33 0.56 1.80
N ILE A 66 -10.08 -0.69 1.41
CA ILE A 66 -10.53 -1.89 2.15
C ILE A 66 -9.87 -1.96 3.53
N THR A 67 -8.59 -1.59 3.63
CA THR A 67 -7.86 -1.54 4.91
C THR A 67 -8.54 -0.57 5.89
N PHE A 68 -8.90 0.64 5.43
CA PHE A 68 -9.60 1.61 6.27
C PHE A 68 -11.06 1.23 6.54
N ALA A 69 -11.73 0.55 5.60
CA ALA A 69 -13.06 -0.02 5.84
C ALA A 69 -13.03 -1.07 6.96
N TYR A 70 -12.03 -1.95 6.96
CA TYR A 70 -11.80 -2.87 8.06
C TYR A 70 -11.49 -2.13 9.37
N LEU A 71 -10.63 -1.13 9.33
CA LEU A 71 -10.32 -0.32 10.52
C LEU A 71 -11.58 0.37 11.07
N LYS A 72 -12.48 0.83 10.20
CA LYS A 72 -13.76 1.42 10.58
C LYS A 72 -14.66 0.45 11.33
N SER A 73 -14.63 -0.82 10.98
CA SER A 73 -15.37 -1.85 11.74
C SER A 73 -14.87 -2.00 13.18
N LYS A 74 -13.60 -1.73 13.44
CA LYS A 74 -13.00 -1.73 14.78
C LYS A 74 -13.24 -0.42 15.53
N TYR A 75 -13.32 0.69 14.83
CA TYR A 75 -13.53 2.02 15.37
C TYR A 75 -14.76 2.69 14.73
N PRO A 76 -15.99 2.23 15.04
CA PRO A 76 -17.23 2.70 14.38
C PRO A 76 -17.42 4.23 14.50
N LYS A 77 -16.96 4.83 15.60
CA LYS A 77 -17.04 6.29 15.80
C LYS A 77 -15.99 7.08 14.99
N GLY A 78 -15.09 6.39 14.28
CA GLY A 78 -13.97 7.00 13.57
C GLY A 78 -12.84 7.40 14.50
N GLY A 79 -12.15 8.46 14.14
CA GLY A 79 -10.98 9.00 14.85
C GLY A 79 -10.02 9.65 13.89
N GLU A 80 -8.80 9.87 14.33
CA GLU A 80 -7.73 10.48 13.54
C GLU A 80 -6.80 9.40 12.97
N ILE A 81 -6.41 9.59 11.72
CA ILE A 81 -5.34 8.82 11.07
C ILE A 81 -4.23 9.81 10.74
N ILE A 82 -3.04 9.58 11.30
CA ILE A 82 -1.86 10.37 10.95
C ILE A 82 -1.42 9.98 9.54
N VAL A 83 -1.22 10.98 8.66
CA VAL A 83 -0.86 10.81 7.25
C VAL A 83 0.22 11.79 6.85
N PRO A 84 1.13 11.44 5.91
CA PRO A 84 2.08 12.41 5.36
C PRO A 84 1.41 13.32 4.33
N PRO A 85 1.88 14.56 4.15
CA PRO A 85 1.47 15.41 3.04
C PRO A 85 2.05 14.96 1.70
N LEU A 86 3.16 14.23 1.70
CA LEU A 86 3.79 13.65 0.52
C LEU A 86 3.33 12.19 0.36
N THR A 87 2.23 11.99 -0.33
CA THR A 87 1.64 10.69 -0.64
C THR A 87 0.69 10.78 -1.84
N TRP A 88 0.15 9.66 -2.29
CA TRP A 88 -0.88 9.67 -3.31
C TRP A 88 -2.20 10.24 -2.76
N PRO A 89 -2.93 11.06 -3.54
CA PRO A 89 -4.24 11.57 -3.11
C PRO A 89 -5.21 10.45 -2.71
N SER A 90 -5.15 9.29 -3.36
CA SER A 90 -5.97 8.11 -3.03
C SER A 90 -5.79 7.60 -1.60
N ASP A 91 -4.61 7.82 -1.01
CA ASP A 91 -4.29 7.37 0.35
C ASP A 91 -5.07 8.19 1.37
N VAL A 92 -5.05 9.50 1.20
CA VAL A 92 -5.82 10.44 2.03
C VAL A 92 -7.33 10.26 1.80
N MET A 93 -7.74 10.07 0.53
CA MET A 93 -9.13 9.82 0.20
C MET A 93 -9.66 8.53 0.80
N ALA A 94 -8.85 7.48 0.90
CA ALA A 94 -9.23 6.24 1.57
C ALA A 94 -9.54 6.46 3.06
N VAL A 95 -8.79 7.33 3.73
CA VAL A 95 -9.05 7.75 5.13
C VAL A 95 -10.37 8.48 5.24
N ILE A 96 -10.58 9.52 4.41
CA ILE A 96 -11.77 10.38 4.44
C ILE A 96 -13.03 9.59 4.11
N ASN A 97 -13.01 8.81 3.02
CA ASN A 97 -14.17 8.06 2.55
C ASN A 97 -14.63 6.97 3.52
N ASN A 98 -13.75 6.53 4.43
CA ASN A 98 -14.11 5.62 5.52
C ASN A 98 -14.48 6.34 6.82
N GLY A 99 -14.67 7.65 6.80
CA GLY A 99 -15.17 8.43 7.95
C GLY A 99 -14.14 8.59 9.06
N PHE A 100 -12.86 8.64 8.72
CA PHE A 100 -11.77 9.07 9.59
C PHE A 100 -11.34 10.49 9.24
N LYS A 101 -10.67 11.17 10.17
CA LYS A 101 -10.07 12.49 9.95
C LYS A 101 -8.58 12.31 9.66
N PRO A 102 -8.09 12.73 8.49
CA PRO A 102 -6.65 12.76 8.26
C PRO A 102 -6.01 13.86 9.14
N LYS A 103 -4.95 13.48 9.85
CA LYS A 103 -4.11 14.39 10.59
C LYS A 103 -2.75 14.45 9.92
N PHE A 104 -2.50 15.54 9.21
CA PHE A 104 -1.23 15.71 8.51
C PHE A 104 -0.11 15.97 9.50
N VAL A 105 0.96 15.22 9.36
CA VAL A 105 2.24 15.43 10.04
C VAL A 105 3.32 15.56 8.97
N ASP A 106 4.21 16.52 9.16
CA ASP A 106 5.23 16.85 8.20
C ASP A 106 6.23 15.71 7.97
N ILE A 107 6.96 15.79 6.87
CA ILE A 107 7.97 14.80 6.48
C ILE A 107 9.36 15.16 6.98
N SER A 108 10.23 14.15 7.06
CA SER A 108 11.67 14.31 7.11
C SER A 108 12.22 14.49 5.69
N LEU A 109 13.04 15.49 5.46
CA LEU A 109 13.70 15.71 4.16
C LEU A 109 14.74 14.63 3.85
N GLU A 110 15.23 13.90 4.84
CA GLU A 110 16.18 12.80 4.65
C GLU A 110 15.53 11.56 4.06
N THR A 111 14.31 11.23 4.51
CA THR A 111 13.60 10.00 4.12
C THR A 111 12.41 10.26 3.21
N LEU A 112 11.99 11.51 3.04
CA LEU A 112 10.76 11.92 2.33
C LEU A 112 9.49 11.24 2.90
N SER A 113 9.59 10.61 4.06
CA SER A 113 8.50 9.99 4.79
C SER A 113 8.16 10.79 6.04
N LEU A 114 7.14 10.38 6.80
CA LEU A 114 6.75 11.04 8.06
C LEU A 114 7.95 11.27 8.98
N ASP A 115 8.05 12.48 9.54
CA ASP A 115 8.97 12.77 10.64
C ASP A 115 8.49 12.04 11.90
N ASN A 116 9.19 10.97 12.28
CA ASN A 116 8.78 10.10 13.38
C ASN A 116 8.68 10.85 14.71
N ASN A 117 9.54 11.83 14.98
CA ASN A 117 9.47 12.63 16.19
C ASN A 117 8.22 13.51 16.25
N LYS A 118 7.84 14.09 15.11
CA LYS A 118 6.59 14.86 14.98
C LYS A 118 5.37 13.94 15.08
N VAL A 119 5.45 12.72 14.52
CA VAL A 119 4.39 11.71 14.64
C VAL A 119 4.15 11.37 16.10
N ILE A 120 5.19 10.99 16.86
CA ILE A 120 5.08 10.62 18.27
C ILE A 120 4.43 11.75 19.08
N LYS A 121 4.86 13.01 18.88
CA LYS A 121 4.26 14.18 19.53
C LYS A 121 2.80 14.43 19.12
N SER A 122 2.39 13.94 17.98
CA SER A 122 1.05 14.14 17.43
C SER A 122 0.03 13.08 17.85
N ILE A 123 0.49 11.95 18.38
CA ILE A 123 -0.38 10.87 18.85
C ILE A 123 -1.21 11.36 20.05
N ASN A 124 -2.49 11.07 20.02
CA ASN A 124 -3.43 11.37 21.11
C ASN A 124 -4.52 10.28 21.21
N LYS A 125 -5.45 10.42 22.17
CA LYS A 125 -6.54 9.45 22.40
C LYS A 125 -7.45 9.19 21.19
N ASN A 126 -7.50 10.13 20.25
CA ASN A 126 -8.32 10.01 19.04
C ASN A 126 -7.56 9.32 17.90
N THR A 127 -6.23 9.20 17.97
CA THR A 127 -5.40 8.54 16.95
C THR A 127 -5.72 7.05 16.93
N LYS A 128 -6.05 6.51 15.75
CA LYS A 128 -6.41 5.11 15.54
C LYS A 128 -5.39 4.36 14.71
N ALA A 129 -4.69 5.07 13.82
CA ALA A 129 -3.60 4.50 13.04
C ALA A 129 -2.66 5.60 12.53
N ILE A 130 -1.50 5.16 12.05
CA ILE A 130 -0.52 5.97 11.35
C ILE A 130 -0.39 5.32 9.96
N PHE A 131 -0.63 6.09 8.90
CA PHE A 131 -0.44 5.66 7.54
C PHE A 131 0.88 6.21 7.04
N ILE A 132 1.81 5.32 6.71
CA ILE A 132 3.17 5.69 6.33
C ILE A 132 3.38 5.38 4.85
N THR A 133 3.88 6.37 4.11
CA THR A 133 4.34 6.20 2.74
C THR A 133 5.85 6.10 2.74
N HIS A 134 6.38 4.99 2.25
CA HIS A 134 7.82 4.82 2.00
C HIS A 134 8.15 5.45 0.64
N ALA A 135 8.16 6.79 0.61
CA ALA A 135 8.39 7.54 -0.62
C ALA A 135 9.71 7.12 -1.27
N GLN A 136 9.68 6.81 -2.56
CA GLN A 136 10.84 6.33 -3.35
C GLN A 136 11.55 5.09 -2.76
N GLY A 137 10.90 4.36 -1.84
CA GLY A 137 11.48 3.18 -1.20
C GLY A 137 12.34 3.47 0.05
N PHE A 138 12.42 4.73 0.47
CA PHE A 138 13.09 5.06 1.73
C PHE A 138 12.28 4.59 2.94
N CYS A 139 12.97 3.99 3.92
CA CYS A 139 12.30 3.52 5.13
C CYS A 139 11.86 4.70 5.99
N GLY A 140 10.56 4.86 6.18
CA GLY A 140 9.95 5.92 6.98
C GLY A 140 9.59 5.51 8.41
N ILE A 141 10.09 4.37 8.91
CA ILE A 141 9.77 3.87 10.24
C ILE A 141 11.05 3.84 11.09
N SER A 142 11.01 4.47 12.26
CA SER A 142 12.07 4.35 13.26
C SER A 142 11.72 3.32 14.32
N SER A 143 12.74 2.87 15.08
CA SER A 143 12.57 1.95 16.22
C SER A 143 11.72 2.56 17.34
N GLU A 144 11.74 3.87 17.50
CA GLU A 144 10.97 4.61 18.49
C GLU A 144 9.48 4.62 18.16
N LEU A 145 9.13 4.62 16.86
CA LEU A 145 7.74 4.59 16.42
C LEU A 145 7.11 3.20 16.54
N ILE A 146 7.91 2.15 16.57
CA ILE A 146 7.45 0.76 16.72
C ILE A 146 7.16 0.39 18.17
N LYS A 147 7.79 1.06 19.13
CA LYS A 147 7.57 0.87 20.58
C LYS A 147 6.26 1.49 21.04
#